data_98eefb6a5b4844711e0962ddac982cdd
#
_entry.id   98eefb6a5b4844711e0962ddac982cdd
#
_cell.length_a   1.000
_cell.length_b   1.000
_cell.length_c   1.000
_cell.angle_alpha   90.00
_cell.angle_beta   90.00
_cell.angle_gamma   90.00
#
_symmetry.space_group_name_H-M   'P 1'
#
loop_
_entity.id
_entity.type
_entity.pdbx_description
1 polymer ?
#
loop_
_entity_poly.entity_id
_entity_poly.type
_entity_poly.pdbx_seq_one_letter_code
_entity_poly.pdbx_strand_id
1 'polypeptide(L)'
;MSPRPLNVGVIGGGKGAFIVHPQQRAIFFDGTRRVTAGALSSNPQTAIEAAENWPFPIQGYASYDAMIAAQKALPEDQKLDYLLIVTPNHAHFDPAMKALKAGIPVFCEKPLCLTLKEAAELVKAVRKYNVPFALAHTYIGHWTSRLSRYIVRSGLLGDVRWVDSSYIQGWLATKLEATGQTQAAWRTNPKLAGGSGCGGDIGTHALMQLRFVTGLDVKEVSAHLETFVAGRKLDDHFTVYCNLSNGGNALVRASQICIGHKNDLGIAISGTLGTLRWRAEEPECLTIHLPNQPDRVYWRSAVSPGDGFLPKETPAELMAEPTLPSGHTEGFHDAFARLHRCFEADVRQWQATGKFVADGSKYATIEDGWMGMAFLETCLKSSGKKGAWMALPRKI
;
A
#
# COMPACT_ATOMS: atom_id res chain seq x y z
N MET A 1 -2.33 29.74 -15.48
CA MET A 1 -2.39 28.51 -16.32
C MET A 1 -2.30 27.31 -15.39
N SER A 2 -3.12 26.28 -15.61
CA SER A 2 -2.97 25.03 -14.85
C SER A 2 -1.60 24.43 -15.13
N PRO A 3 -0.93 23.82 -14.13
CA PRO A 3 0.37 23.16 -14.37
C PRO A 3 0.19 22.01 -15.36
N ARG A 4 1.23 21.69 -16.14
CA ARG A 4 1.18 20.55 -17.05
C ARG A 4 0.92 19.24 -16.29
N PRO A 5 0.25 18.24 -16.92
CA PRO A 5 0.17 16.91 -16.35
C PRO A 5 1.56 16.31 -16.10
N LEU A 6 1.71 15.57 -14.99
CA LEU A 6 2.95 14.85 -14.70
C LEU A 6 3.13 13.66 -15.65
N ASN A 7 4.33 13.47 -16.16
CA ASN A 7 4.71 12.33 -17.00
C ASN A 7 5.10 11.14 -16.12
N VAL A 8 4.46 10.01 -16.30
CA VAL A 8 4.67 8.79 -15.51
C VAL A 8 5.30 7.72 -16.39
N GLY A 9 6.42 7.16 -15.93
CA GLY A 9 6.99 5.95 -16.52
C GLY A 9 6.50 4.71 -15.78
N VAL A 10 6.23 3.62 -16.48
CA VAL A 10 5.77 2.35 -15.90
C VAL A 10 6.83 1.27 -16.06
N ILE A 11 7.18 0.58 -14.97
CA ILE A 11 8.07 -0.58 -14.97
C ILE A 11 7.26 -1.82 -14.59
N GLY A 12 7.22 -2.82 -15.47
CA GLY A 12 6.32 -3.98 -15.35
C GLY A 12 4.94 -3.70 -15.94
N GLY A 13 3.97 -4.56 -15.65
CA GLY A 13 2.60 -4.35 -16.11
C GLY A 13 2.30 -4.85 -17.52
N GLY A 14 3.15 -5.71 -18.11
CA GLY A 14 2.89 -6.37 -19.38
C GLY A 14 1.80 -7.43 -19.28
N LYS A 15 1.70 -8.27 -20.31
CA LYS A 15 0.65 -9.28 -20.47
C LYS A 15 0.46 -10.14 -19.21
N GLY A 16 -0.77 -10.22 -18.71
CA GLY A 16 -1.14 -11.00 -17.52
C GLY A 16 -0.90 -10.30 -16.17
N ALA A 17 -0.42 -9.05 -16.16
CA ALA A 17 -0.32 -8.27 -14.94
C ALA A 17 -1.71 -7.73 -14.54
N PHE A 18 -2.07 -7.91 -13.26
CA PHE A 18 -3.35 -7.45 -12.73
C PHE A 18 -3.29 -5.97 -12.32
N ILE A 19 -2.28 -5.62 -11.49
CA ILE A 19 -2.29 -4.34 -10.74
C ILE A 19 -2.05 -3.11 -11.62
N VAL A 20 -1.46 -3.28 -12.80
CA VAL A 20 -1.24 -2.16 -13.73
C VAL A 20 -2.54 -1.51 -14.19
N HIS A 21 -3.60 -2.29 -14.37
CA HIS A 21 -4.89 -1.77 -14.87
C HIS A 21 -5.56 -0.79 -13.87
N PRO A 22 -5.73 -1.12 -12.57
CA PRO A 22 -6.23 -0.13 -11.62
C PRO A 22 -5.28 1.05 -11.40
N GLN A 23 -3.96 0.84 -11.40
CA GLN A 23 -2.97 1.91 -11.29
C GLN A 23 -3.05 2.88 -12.48
N GLN A 24 -3.14 2.36 -13.70
CA GLN A 24 -3.28 3.17 -14.91
C GLN A 24 -4.53 4.05 -14.85
N ARG A 25 -5.69 3.47 -14.50
CA ARG A 25 -6.94 4.24 -14.35
C ARG A 25 -6.82 5.33 -13.31
N ALA A 26 -6.18 5.04 -12.19
CA ALA A 26 -5.94 6.00 -11.12
C ALA A 26 -5.01 7.15 -11.54
N ILE A 27 -4.01 6.88 -12.38
CA ILE A 27 -3.14 7.93 -12.94
C ILE A 27 -3.93 8.92 -13.80
N PHE A 28 -4.84 8.42 -14.64
CA PHE A 28 -5.63 9.28 -15.53
C PHE A 28 -6.87 9.90 -14.90
N PHE A 29 -7.18 9.58 -13.67
CA PHE A 29 -8.47 9.85 -13.03
C PHE A 29 -8.92 11.33 -13.10
N ASP A 30 -8.00 12.26 -12.90
CA ASP A 30 -8.28 13.71 -12.83
C ASP A 30 -7.54 14.53 -13.90
N GLY A 31 -6.87 13.87 -14.84
CA GLY A 31 -6.16 14.53 -15.94
C GLY A 31 -4.87 15.26 -15.57
N THR A 32 -4.45 15.19 -14.31
CA THR A 32 -3.22 15.87 -13.82
C THR A 32 -1.96 15.05 -14.01
N ARG A 33 -2.11 13.79 -14.43
CA ARG A 33 -1.03 12.83 -14.69
C ARG A 33 -1.31 12.05 -15.98
N ARG A 34 -0.27 11.54 -16.60
CA ARG A 34 -0.36 10.68 -17.79
C ARG A 34 0.79 9.69 -17.85
N VAL A 35 0.54 8.48 -18.31
CA VAL A 35 1.62 7.53 -18.64
C VAL A 35 2.21 7.94 -19.99
N THR A 36 3.53 8.14 -20.04
CA THR A 36 4.24 8.57 -21.27
C THR A 36 5.29 7.58 -21.72
N ALA A 37 5.74 6.68 -20.82
CA ALA A 37 6.77 5.70 -21.13
C ALA A 37 6.56 4.38 -20.39
N GLY A 38 7.08 3.28 -20.95
CA GLY A 38 6.99 1.97 -20.32
C GLY A 38 8.16 1.04 -20.64
N ALA A 39 8.65 0.34 -19.61
CA ALA A 39 9.49 -0.86 -19.69
C ALA A 39 8.69 -2.02 -19.12
N LEU A 40 7.80 -2.60 -19.94
CA LEU A 40 6.65 -3.38 -19.49
C LEU A 40 6.93 -4.89 -19.32
N SER A 41 8.12 -5.36 -19.70
CA SER A 41 8.54 -6.76 -19.57
C SER A 41 10.04 -6.85 -19.32
N SER A 42 10.49 -7.95 -18.72
CA SER A 42 11.91 -8.30 -18.64
C SER A 42 12.48 -8.82 -19.98
N ASN A 43 11.63 -9.24 -20.90
CA ASN A 43 12.03 -9.57 -22.26
C ASN A 43 11.96 -8.28 -23.11
N PRO A 44 13.07 -7.86 -23.75
CA PRO A 44 13.17 -6.61 -24.50
C PRO A 44 12.15 -6.48 -25.64
N GLN A 45 11.95 -7.52 -26.42
CA GLN A 45 11.02 -7.52 -27.55
C GLN A 45 9.57 -7.40 -27.04
N THR A 46 9.21 -8.23 -26.05
CA THR A 46 7.89 -8.17 -25.41
C THR A 46 7.62 -6.83 -24.73
N ALA A 47 8.64 -6.16 -24.19
CA ALA A 47 8.50 -4.84 -23.60
C ALA A 47 8.08 -3.77 -24.61
N ILE A 48 8.69 -3.77 -25.80
CA ILE A 48 8.35 -2.87 -26.91
C ILE A 48 6.94 -3.17 -27.45
N GLU A 49 6.65 -4.44 -27.75
CA GLU A 49 5.33 -4.88 -28.22
C GLU A 49 4.21 -4.52 -27.26
N ALA A 50 4.46 -4.66 -25.94
CA ALA A 50 3.48 -4.29 -24.93
C ALA A 50 3.23 -2.77 -24.88
N ALA A 51 4.22 -1.95 -25.16
CA ALA A 51 4.06 -0.50 -25.25
C ALA A 51 3.31 -0.07 -26.52
N GLU A 52 3.57 -0.70 -27.64
CA GLU A 52 2.83 -0.50 -28.89
C GLU A 52 1.34 -0.86 -28.76
N ASN A 53 1.05 -1.90 -27.97
CA ASN A 53 -0.31 -2.34 -27.67
C ASN A 53 -0.92 -1.68 -26.41
N TRP A 54 -0.28 -0.64 -25.86
CA TRP A 54 -0.87 0.11 -24.76
C TRP A 54 -2.13 0.85 -25.20
N PRO A 55 -3.15 1.06 -24.34
CA PRO A 55 -4.43 1.67 -24.77
C PRO A 55 -4.33 3.06 -25.39
N PHE A 56 -3.19 3.72 -25.28
CA PHE A 56 -2.85 5.01 -25.91
C PHE A 56 -1.35 5.06 -26.14
N PRO A 57 -0.86 5.96 -27.02
CA PRO A 57 0.55 6.01 -27.39
C PRO A 57 1.46 6.31 -26.19
N ILE A 58 2.44 5.44 -25.94
CA ILE A 58 3.53 5.65 -24.98
C ILE A 58 4.87 5.29 -25.62
N GLN A 59 5.95 5.84 -25.11
CA GLN A 59 7.30 5.46 -25.53
C GLN A 59 7.69 4.13 -24.88
N GLY A 60 7.85 3.08 -25.68
CA GLY A 60 8.34 1.76 -25.24
C GLY A 60 9.86 1.74 -25.09
N TYR A 61 10.33 1.05 -24.06
CA TYR A 61 11.76 0.80 -23.82
C TYR A 61 12.03 -0.68 -23.59
N ALA A 62 13.12 -1.18 -24.15
CA ALA A 62 13.54 -2.57 -24.01
C ALA A 62 13.89 -2.97 -22.56
N SER A 63 14.21 -2.00 -21.72
CA SER A 63 14.48 -2.18 -20.28
C SER A 63 14.25 -0.90 -19.50
N TYR A 64 14.05 -1.00 -18.19
CA TYR A 64 14.00 0.19 -17.32
C TYR A 64 15.36 0.93 -17.27
N ASP A 65 16.48 0.25 -17.45
CA ASP A 65 17.79 0.91 -17.57
C ASP A 65 17.83 1.85 -18.76
N ALA A 66 17.38 1.39 -19.93
CA ALA A 66 17.28 2.21 -21.13
C ALA A 66 16.31 3.39 -20.93
N MET A 67 15.17 3.15 -20.29
CA MET A 67 14.18 4.19 -19.98
C MET A 67 14.75 5.27 -19.05
N ILE A 68 15.42 4.88 -17.95
CA ILE A 68 16.04 5.81 -17.00
C ILE A 68 17.20 6.58 -17.67
N ALA A 69 18.03 5.91 -18.44
CA ALA A 69 19.15 6.55 -19.14
C ALA A 69 18.68 7.59 -20.16
N ALA A 70 17.60 7.32 -20.89
CA ALA A 70 17.04 8.22 -21.88
C ALA A 70 16.60 9.57 -21.31
N GLN A 71 16.24 9.64 -20.01
CA GLN A 71 15.77 10.88 -19.35
C GLN A 71 16.82 12.00 -19.40
N LYS A 72 18.11 11.67 -19.47
CA LYS A 72 19.20 12.67 -19.53
C LYS A 72 19.18 13.50 -20.81
N ALA A 73 18.73 12.92 -21.91
CA ALA A 73 18.72 13.55 -23.24
C ALA A 73 17.37 14.20 -23.59
N LEU A 74 16.30 13.95 -22.82
CA LEU A 74 15.00 14.51 -23.10
C LEU A 74 14.88 15.97 -22.67
N PRO A 75 14.09 16.78 -23.41
CA PRO A 75 13.64 18.09 -22.94
C PRO A 75 12.92 18.00 -21.60
N GLU A 76 13.00 19.03 -20.77
CA GLU A 76 12.49 19.01 -19.40
C GLU A 76 10.98 18.68 -19.30
N ASP A 77 10.19 19.18 -20.24
CA ASP A 77 8.76 18.94 -20.33
C ASP A 77 8.38 17.51 -20.79
N GLN A 78 9.33 16.75 -21.31
CA GLN A 78 9.18 15.36 -21.74
C GLN A 78 9.78 14.35 -20.77
N LYS A 79 10.58 14.79 -19.80
CA LYS A 79 11.14 13.93 -18.75
C LYS A 79 10.04 13.32 -17.88
N LEU A 80 10.36 12.17 -17.30
CA LEU A 80 9.50 11.53 -16.31
C LEU A 80 9.52 12.33 -14.99
N ASP A 81 8.34 12.60 -14.47
CA ASP A 81 8.18 13.23 -13.16
C ASP A 81 8.22 12.19 -12.04
N TYR A 82 7.77 10.96 -12.32
CA TYR A 82 7.96 9.81 -11.42
C TYR A 82 7.85 8.47 -12.15
N LEU A 83 8.34 7.42 -11.51
CA LEU A 83 8.22 6.04 -11.95
C LEU A 83 7.21 5.29 -11.10
N LEU A 84 6.30 4.56 -11.77
CA LEU A 84 5.44 3.56 -11.17
C LEU A 84 6.05 2.17 -11.38
N ILE A 85 6.33 1.44 -10.29
CA ILE A 85 6.87 0.08 -10.32
C ILE A 85 5.74 -0.89 -9.95
N VAL A 86 5.37 -1.77 -10.89
CA VAL A 86 4.28 -2.75 -10.76
C VAL A 86 4.74 -4.17 -11.13
N THR A 87 6.00 -4.46 -10.89
CA THR A 87 6.62 -5.78 -11.11
C THR A 87 6.24 -6.76 -9.98
N PRO A 88 6.55 -8.06 -10.10
CA PRO A 88 6.59 -8.96 -8.95
C PRO A 88 7.63 -8.53 -7.90
N ASN A 89 7.43 -8.92 -6.65
CA ASN A 89 8.19 -8.42 -5.47
C ASN A 89 9.71 -8.41 -5.64
N HIS A 90 10.29 -9.47 -6.24
CA HIS A 90 11.74 -9.60 -6.43
C HIS A 90 12.34 -8.54 -7.36
N ALA A 91 11.52 -7.90 -8.16
CA ALA A 91 11.95 -6.91 -9.13
C ALA A 91 11.57 -5.46 -8.73
N HIS A 92 11.33 -5.18 -7.43
CA HIS A 92 11.09 -3.83 -6.92
C HIS A 92 12.39 -3.09 -6.60
N PHE A 93 13.37 -3.76 -5.98
CA PHE A 93 14.57 -3.14 -5.41
C PHE A 93 15.44 -2.44 -6.44
N ASP A 94 15.88 -3.15 -7.49
CA ASP A 94 16.86 -2.61 -8.44
C ASP A 94 16.34 -1.41 -9.23
N PRO A 95 15.15 -1.43 -9.85
CA PRO A 95 14.63 -0.26 -10.54
C PRO A 95 14.35 0.91 -9.60
N ALA A 96 13.87 0.68 -8.38
CA ALA A 96 13.68 1.73 -7.38
C ALA A 96 15.02 2.40 -7.01
N MET A 97 16.06 1.61 -6.74
CA MET A 97 17.40 2.11 -6.43
C MET A 97 17.99 2.93 -7.58
N LYS A 98 17.84 2.48 -8.82
CA LYS A 98 18.33 3.18 -10.00
C LYS A 98 17.58 4.48 -10.27
N ALA A 99 16.26 4.48 -10.08
CA ALA A 99 15.43 5.68 -10.17
C ALA A 99 15.86 6.74 -9.14
N LEU A 100 16.00 6.36 -7.88
CA LEU A 100 16.45 7.25 -6.81
C LEU A 100 17.84 7.85 -7.10
N LYS A 101 18.80 7.03 -7.58
CA LYS A 101 20.13 7.51 -8.01
C LYS A 101 20.06 8.48 -9.19
N ALA A 102 19.07 8.34 -10.06
CA ALA A 102 18.85 9.23 -11.19
C ALA A 102 18.02 10.48 -10.82
N GLY A 103 17.59 10.63 -9.58
CA GLY A 103 16.76 11.74 -9.11
C GLY A 103 15.31 11.65 -9.58
N ILE A 104 14.81 10.46 -9.89
CA ILE A 104 13.43 10.25 -10.35
C ILE A 104 12.57 9.74 -9.17
N PRO A 105 11.51 10.45 -8.79
CA PRO A 105 10.55 10.01 -7.78
C PRO A 105 9.95 8.63 -8.08
N VAL A 106 9.63 7.86 -7.04
CA VAL A 106 9.18 6.47 -7.17
C VAL A 106 7.86 6.24 -6.46
N PHE A 107 6.88 5.69 -7.16
CA PHE A 107 5.68 5.08 -6.62
C PHE A 107 5.78 3.57 -6.83
N CYS A 108 5.99 2.79 -5.76
CA CYS A 108 6.28 1.37 -5.84
C CYS A 108 5.15 0.52 -5.29
N GLU A 109 4.83 -0.61 -5.95
CA GLU A 109 3.93 -1.60 -5.38
C GLU A 109 4.52 -2.26 -4.13
N LYS A 110 3.61 -2.75 -3.30
CA LYS A 110 3.94 -3.47 -2.05
C LYS A 110 4.13 -4.99 -2.33
N PRO A 111 4.83 -5.70 -1.45
CA PRO A 111 5.72 -5.22 -0.39
C PRO A 111 6.93 -4.50 -0.98
N LEU A 112 7.63 -3.71 -0.18
CA LEU A 112 8.72 -2.84 -0.65
C LEU A 112 9.80 -3.58 -1.47
N CYS A 113 10.20 -4.78 -1.02
CA CYS A 113 11.25 -5.60 -1.62
C CYS A 113 11.19 -7.03 -1.04
N LEU A 114 12.22 -7.88 -1.26
CA LEU A 114 12.26 -9.23 -0.71
C LEU A 114 12.87 -9.33 0.69
N THR A 115 13.80 -8.45 1.05
CA THR A 115 14.60 -8.59 2.28
C THR A 115 14.65 -7.28 3.08
N LEU A 116 14.79 -7.41 4.40
CA LEU A 116 14.99 -6.24 5.27
C LEU A 116 16.26 -5.47 4.95
N LYS A 117 17.30 -6.15 4.44
CA LYS A 117 18.54 -5.50 4.00
C LYS A 117 18.31 -4.58 2.80
N GLU A 118 17.61 -5.06 1.77
CA GLU A 118 17.21 -4.23 0.62
C GLU A 118 16.36 -3.04 1.05
N ALA A 119 15.40 -3.25 1.95
CA ALA A 119 14.57 -2.19 2.50
C ALA A 119 15.41 -1.10 3.19
N ALA A 120 16.40 -1.49 3.99
CA ALA A 120 17.31 -0.55 4.65
C ALA A 120 18.18 0.24 3.64
N GLU A 121 18.60 -0.39 2.56
CA GLU A 121 19.34 0.28 1.48
C GLU A 121 18.47 1.31 0.75
N LEU A 122 17.20 0.99 0.46
CA LEU A 122 16.25 1.93 -0.15
C LEU A 122 15.97 3.13 0.77
N VAL A 123 15.77 2.92 2.07
CA VAL A 123 15.60 4.03 3.02
C VAL A 123 16.82 4.95 3.03
N LYS A 124 18.04 4.38 3.08
CA LYS A 124 19.28 5.16 2.98
C LYS A 124 19.36 5.95 1.67
N ALA A 125 18.92 5.34 0.56
CA ALA A 125 18.92 6.00 -0.75
C ALA A 125 17.93 7.17 -0.80
N VAL A 126 16.69 7.00 -0.32
CA VAL A 126 15.70 8.08 -0.24
C VAL A 126 16.24 9.26 0.58
N ARG A 127 16.81 8.98 1.75
CA ARG A 127 17.42 10.01 2.62
C ARG A 127 18.61 10.70 1.96
N LYS A 128 19.48 9.92 1.32
CA LYS A 128 20.72 10.43 0.66
C LYS A 128 20.41 11.32 -0.53
N TYR A 129 19.52 10.88 -1.40
CA TYR A 129 19.20 11.57 -2.65
C TYR A 129 18.08 12.59 -2.49
N ASN A 130 17.36 12.54 -1.37
CA ASN A 130 16.22 13.42 -1.06
C ASN A 130 15.17 13.43 -2.18
N VAL A 131 14.80 12.24 -2.68
CA VAL A 131 13.86 12.04 -3.78
C VAL A 131 12.56 11.44 -3.23
N PRO A 132 11.37 11.92 -3.64
CA PRO A 132 10.09 11.39 -3.20
C PRO A 132 9.93 9.88 -3.45
N PHE A 133 9.40 9.18 -2.44
CA PHE A 133 9.07 7.77 -2.52
C PHE A 133 7.73 7.47 -1.83
N ALA A 134 6.85 6.77 -2.53
CA ALA A 134 5.59 6.27 -1.98
C ALA A 134 5.45 4.76 -2.22
N LEU A 135 4.79 4.07 -1.28
CA LEU A 135 4.46 2.65 -1.38
C LEU A 135 2.95 2.45 -1.55
N ALA A 136 2.54 1.59 -2.48
CA ALA A 136 1.16 1.42 -2.91
C ALA A 136 0.32 0.57 -1.94
N HIS A 137 0.12 1.01 -0.72
CA HIS A 137 -0.86 0.42 0.19
C HIS A 137 -2.25 1.00 -0.06
N THR A 138 -2.95 0.49 -1.07
CA THR A 138 -4.19 1.05 -1.63
C THR A 138 -5.26 1.37 -0.60
N TYR A 139 -5.46 0.48 0.38
CA TYR A 139 -6.60 0.57 1.30
C TYR A 139 -6.58 1.79 2.23
N ILE A 140 -5.40 2.35 2.51
CA ILE A 140 -5.31 3.63 3.24
C ILE A 140 -5.72 4.84 2.37
N GLY A 141 -5.92 4.63 1.07
CA GLY A 141 -6.46 5.60 0.15
C GLY A 141 -7.99 5.72 0.19
N HIS A 142 -8.74 4.78 0.79
CA HIS A 142 -10.18 4.96 1.00
C HIS A 142 -10.44 6.12 1.96
N TRP A 143 -11.39 6.98 1.60
CA TRP A 143 -11.72 8.14 2.44
C TRP A 143 -12.13 7.75 3.86
N THR A 144 -12.91 6.70 4.00
CA THR A 144 -13.35 6.18 5.31
C THR A 144 -12.20 5.62 6.16
N SER A 145 -11.16 5.05 5.53
CA SER A 145 -9.92 4.68 6.23
C SER A 145 -9.19 5.92 6.75
N ARG A 146 -9.13 7.00 5.95
CA ARG A 146 -8.55 8.29 6.35
C ARG A 146 -9.37 8.98 7.45
N LEU A 147 -10.70 8.91 7.34
CA LEU A 147 -11.60 9.37 8.38
C LEU A 147 -11.42 8.55 9.68
N SER A 148 -11.26 7.23 9.58
CA SER A 148 -10.94 6.36 10.73
C SER A 148 -9.67 6.82 11.45
N ARG A 149 -8.61 7.15 10.67
CA ARG A 149 -7.38 7.71 11.24
C ARG A 149 -7.65 9.02 12.01
N TYR A 150 -8.40 9.93 11.42
CA TYR A 150 -8.75 11.19 12.09
C TYR A 150 -9.52 10.95 13.39
N ILE A 151 -10.56 10.12 13.36
CA ILE A 151 -11.40 9.79 14.51
C ILE A 151 -10.59 9.17 15.66
N VAL A 152 -9.72 8.21 15.35
CA VAL A 152 -8.87 7.58 16.37
C VAL A 152 -7.91 8.60 16.99
N ARG A 153 -7.30 9.44 16.16
CA ARG A 153 -6.31 10.42 16.62
C ARG A 153 -6.93 11.65 17.29
N SER A 154 -8.20 11.95 17.04
CA SER A 154 -8.93 13.00 17.77
C SER A 154 -9.25 12.63 19.21
N GLY A 155 -8.99 11.37 19.62
CA GLY A 155 -9.29 10.89 20.97
C GLY A 155 -10.74 10.48 21.19
N LEU A 156 -11.60 10.46 20.18
CA LEU A 156 -13.01 10.08 20.31
C LEU A 156 -13.22 8.67 20.91
N LEU A 157 -12.28 7.76 20.65
CA LEU A 157 -12.31 6.41 21.21
C LEU A 157 -11.57 6.27 22.55
N GLY A 158 -10.96 7.35 23.06
CA GLY A 158 -10.05 7.30 24.20
C GLY A 158 -8.74 6.57 23.87
N ASP A 159 -8.08 6.02 24.90
CA ASP A 159 -6.82 5.28 24.73
C ASP A 159 -7.07 3.94 24.07
N VAL A 160 -6.38 3.67 22.97
CA VAL A 160 -6.49 2.41 22.23
C VAL A 160 -5.94 1.25 23.08
N ARG A 161 -6.79 0.25 23.34
CA ARG A 161 -6.45 -0.95 24.11
C ARG A 161 -6.23 -2.18 23.25
N TRP A 162 -7.07 -2.35 22.23
CA TRP A 162 -7.07 -3.52 21.36
C TRP A 162 -7.34 -3.15 19.91
N VAL A 163 -6.59 -3.80 19.00
CA VAL A 163 -6.82 -3.69 17.55
C VAL A 163 -6.90 -5.10 16.95
N ASP A 164 -7.97 -5.38 16.20
CA ASP A 164 -8.05 -6.54 15.31
C ASP A 164 -7.96 -6.04 13.88
N SER A 165 -6.90 -6.41 13.16
CA SER A 165 -6.69 -6.06 11.76
C SER A 165 -6.46 -7.32 10.95
N SER A 166 -7.34 -7.59 10.00
CA SER A 166 -7.33 -8.84 9.25
C SER A 166 -7.51 -8.62 7.76
N TYR A 167 -6.86 -9.46 6.94
CA TYR A 167 -7.09 -9.54 5.52
C TYR A 167 -7.29 -11.00 5.10
N ILE A 168 -8.53 -11.35 4.82
CA ILE A 168 -8.92 -12.74 4.60
C ILE A 168 -9.43 -12.91 3.16
N GLN A 169 -8.93 -13.93 2.49
CA GLN A 169 -9.28 -14.32 1.13
C GLN A 169 -9.42 -15.84 1.02
N GLY A 170 -10.08 -16.33 -0.03
CA GLY A 170 -10.23 -17.77 -0.28
C GLY A 170 -9.71 -18.23 -1.64
N TRP A 171 -9.13 -17.34 -2.44
CA TRP A 171 -8.80 -17.64 -3.84
C TRP A 171 -7.64 -18.63 -4.02
N LEU A 172 -6.75 -18.78 -3.03
CA LEU A 172 -5.66 -19.76 -3.02
C LEU A 172 -5.97 -21.00 -2.16
N ALA A 173 -7.22 -21.27 -1.85
CA ALA A 173 -7.62 -22.44 -1.05
C ALA A 173 -7.25 -23.78 -1.72
N THR A 174 -7.07 -23.80 -3.02
CA THR A 174 -6.60 -24.97 -3.79
C THR A 174 -5.20 -24.70 -4.36
N LYS A 175 -4.54 -25.74 -4.88
CA LYS A 175 -3.21 -25.62 -5.52
C LYS A 175 -3.30 -24.96 -6.90
N LEU A 176 -3.79 -23.73 -6.94
CA LEU A 176 -4.05 -22.95 -8.16
C LEU A 176 -2.77 -22.67 -8.97
N GLU A 177 -1.61 -22.60 -8.31
CA GLU A 177 -0.30 -22.45 -8.94
C GLU A 177 0.07 -23.60 -9.87
N ALA A 178 -0.53 -24.78 -9.69
CA ALA A 178 -0.32 -25.95 -10.56
C ALA A 178 -1.16 -25.90 -11.84
N THR A 179 -2.10 -24.98 -11.97
CA THR A 179 -3.00 -24.88 -13.14
C THR A 179 -2.50 -23.92 -14.22
N GLY A 180 -1.31 -23.33 -14.04
CA GLY A 180 -0.78 -22.31 -14.94
C GLY A 180 -1.29 -20.89 -14.67
N GLN A 181 -2.04 -20.69 -13.57
CA GLN A 181 -2.49 -19.35 -13.17
C GLN A 181 -1.30 -18.49 -12.70
N THR A 182 -0.98 -17.48 -13.51
CA THR A 182 0.22 -16.65 -13.38
C THR A 182 0.34 -15.97 -12.00
N GLN A 183 -0.78 -15.42 -11.48
CA GLN A 183 -0.76 -14.68 -10.22
C GLN A 183 -0.51 -15.59 -9.00
N ALA A 184 -0.99 -16.83 -9.05
CA ALA A 184 -0.71 -17.84 -8.04
C ALA A 184 0.73 -18.36 -8.17
N ALA A 185 1.20 -18.61 -9.39
CA ALA A 185 2.51 -19.21 -9.65
C ALA A 185 3.67 -18.39 -9.05
N TRP A 186 3.67 -17.07 -9.22
CA TRP A 186 4.76 -16.25 -8.66
C TRP A 186 4.60 -16.00 -7.15
N ARG A 187 3.34 -15.86 -6.63
CA ARG A 187 3.10 -15.60 -5.19
C ARG A 187 3.45 -16.78 -4.30
N THR A 188 3.36 -17.99 -4.81
CA THR A 188 3.71 -19.22 -4.07
C THR A 188 5.16 -19.65 -4.26
N ASN A 189 5.93 -18.90 -5.07
CA ASN A 189 7.34 -19.17 -5.31
C ASN A 189 8.24 -18.30 -4.40
N PRO A 190 9.00 -18.89 -3.46
CA PRO A 190 9.84 -18.14 -2.52
C PRO A 190 10.88 -17.23 -3.19
N LYS A 191 11.36 -17.58 -4.39
CA LYS A 191 12.33 -16.77 -5.13
C LYS A 191 11.73 -15.47 -5.68
N LEU A 192 10.42 -15.45 -5.89
CA LEU A 192 9.72 -14.32 -6.50
C LEU A 192 8.92 -13.51 -5.47
N ALA A 193 8.31 -14.20 -4.50
CA ALA A 193 7.45 -13.60 -3.48
C ALA A 193 8.22 -13.19 -2.20
N GLY A 194 9.35 -13.84 -1.90
CA GLY A 194 10.10 -13.66 -0.66
C GLY A 194 9.86 -14.76 0.36
N GLY A 195 10.18 -14.51 1.63
CA GLY A 195 10.13 -15.52 2.69
C GLY A 195 8.74 -15.84 3.23
N SER A 196 7.72 -15.03 2.93
CA SER A 196 6.33 -15.21 3.35
C SER A 196 5.39 -15.08 2.15
N GLY A 197 4.39 -15.94 2.08
CA GLY A 197 3.37 -15.93 1.03
C GLY A 197 2.23 -14.98 1.40
N CYS A 198 1.27 -15.49 2.15
CA CYS A 198 0.09 -14.78 2.62
C CYS A 198 0.45 -13.55 3.48
N GLY A 199 1.38 -13.70 4.44
CA GLY A 199 1.83 -12.59 5.28
C GLY A 199 2.46 -11.47 4.44
N GLY A 200 3.31 -11.82 3.46
CA GLY A 200 3.97 -10.86 2.55
C GLY A 200 2.98 -10.18 1.60
N ASP A 201 2.06 -10.94 1.00
CA ASP A 201 1.12 -10.40 0.02
C ASP A 201 0.02 -9.55 0.67
N ILE A 202 -0.65 -10.06 1.71
CA ILE A 202 -1.82 -9.40 2.31
C ILE A 202 -1.68 -9.06 3.80
N GLY A 203 -0.84 -9.75 4.56
CA GLY A 203 -0.57 -9.41 5.96
C GLY A 203 0.07 -8.04 6.13
N THR A 204 0.90 -7.60 5.17
CA THR A 204 1.48 -6.26 5.13
C THR A 204 0.41 -5.16 4.98
N HIS A 205 -0.69 -5.41 4.29
CA HIS A 205 -1.83 -4.49 4.22
C HIS A 205 -2.55 -4.38 5.57
N ALA A 206 -2.77 -5.51 6.26
CA ALA A 206 -3.39 -5.50 7.59
C ALA A 206 -2.52 -4.73 8.60
N LEU A 207 -1.20 -4.94 8.58
CA LEU A 207 -0.26 -4.14 9.39
C LEU A 207 -0.31 -2.66 9.03
N MET A 208 -0.29 -2.32 7.73
CA MET A 208 -0.33 -0.93 7.29
C MET A 208 -1.61 -0.25 7.71
N GLN A 209 -2.75 -0.92 7.61
CA GLN A 209 -4.04 -0.40 8.06
C GLN A 209 -4.04 -0.10 9.56
N LEU A 210 -3.51 -1.02 10.39
CA LEU A 210 -3.32 -0.81 11.82
C LEU A 210 -2.47 0.45 12.08
N ARG A 211 -1.25 0.50 11.51
CA ARG A 211 -0.30 1.60 11.75
C ARG A 211 -0.86 2.93 11.24
N PHE A 212 -1.44 2.93 10.05
CA PHE A 212 -2.00 4.15 9.44
C PHE A 212 -3.12 4.73 10.30
N VAL A 213 -4.11 3.91 10.68
CA VAL A 213 -5.29 4.40 11.39
C VAL A 213 -4.95 4.79 12.84
N THR A 214 -4.20 3.97 13.56
CA THR A 214 -3.91 4.22 14.98
C THR A 214 -2.72 5.16 15.20
N GLY A 215 -1.75 5.18 14.29
CA GLY A 215 -0.46 5.83 14.48
C GLY A 215 0.45 5.10 15.48
N LEU A 216 0.10 3.87 15.86
CA LEU A 216 0.85 3.07 16.82
C LEU A 216 1.84 2.15 16.10
N ASP A 217 3.03 2.00 16.67
CA ASP A 217 4.02 1.04 16.22
C ASP A 217 3.87 -0.30 16.96
N VAL A 218 4.18 -1.39 16.26
CA VAL A 218 4.34 -2.71 16.85
C VAL A 218 5.73 -2.81 17.46
N LYS A 219 5.80 -3.17 18.75
CA LYS A 219 7.08 -3.34 19.48
C LYS A 219 7.57 -4.79 19.45
N GLU A 220 6.65 -5.72 19.64
CA GLU A 220 6.94 -7.16 19.75
C GLU A 220 5.84 -7.97 19.11
N VAL A 221 6.19 -9.14 18.62
CA VAL A 221 5.27 -10.08 17.99
C VAL A 221 5.46 -11.50 18.51
N SER A 222 4.33 -12.22 18.57
CA SER A 222 4.25 -13.68 18.66
C SER A 222 3.49 -14.16 17.44
N ALA A 223 4.15 -14.89 16.53
CA ALA A 223 3.63 -15.18 15.20
C ALA A 223 3.54 -16.67 14.92
N HIS A 224 2.48 -17.08 14.22
CA HIS A 224 2.25 -18.40 13.67
C HIS A 224 1.97 -18.28 12.18
N LEU A 225 2.89 -18.80 11.37
CA LEU A 225 2.79 -18.87 9.91
C LEU A 225 2.61 -20.33 9.53
N GLU A 226 1.51 -20.63 8.85
CA GLU A 226 1.09 -22.00 8.57
C GLU A 226 0.88 -22.20 7.08
N THR A 227 1.11 -23.42 6.61
CA THR A 227 0.93 -23.82 5.21
C THR A 227 -0.01 -25.03 5.17
N PHE A 228 -1.26 -24.82 4.80
CA PHE A 228 -2.30 -25.85 4.76
C PHE A 228 -2.40 -26.54 3.40
N VAL A 229 -2.12 -25.82 2.30
CA VAL A 229 -2.20 -26.40 0.96
C VAL A 229 -0.96 -27.27 0.70
N ALA A 230 -1.20 -28.57 0.51
CA ALA A 230 -0.13 -29.57 0.37
C ALA A 230 0.88 -29.22 -0.74
N GLY A 231 2.17 -29.27 -0.38
CA GLY A 231 3.30 -29.02 -1.28
C GLY A 231 3.61 -27.54 -1.53
N ARG A 232 2.89 -26.61 -0.94
CA ARG A 232 3.28 -25.20 -0.86
C ARG A 232 4.49 -25.03 0.05
N LYS A 233 5.31 -24.01 -0.23
CA LYS A 233 6.53 -23.72 0.54
C LYS A 233 6.40 -22.48 1.42
N LEU A 234 5.49 -21.59 1.06
CA LEU A 234 5.20 -20.36 1.79
C LEU A 234 3.92 -20.51 2.57
N ASP A 235 3.76 -19.68 3.60
CA ASP A 235 2.54 -19.59 4.38
C ASP A 235 1.33 -19.20 3.51
N ASP A 236 0.20 -19.81 3.77
CA ASP A 236 -1.10 -19.45 3.22
C ASP A 236 -2.09 -19.03 4.31
N HIS A 237 -1.65 -19.11 5.57
CA HIS A 237 -2.29 -18.57 6.77
C HIS A 237 -1.25 -17.92 7.70
N PHE A 238 -1.62 -16.79 8.30
CA PHE A 238 -0.73 -15.92 9.07
C PHE A 238 -1.50 -15.31 10.24
N THR A 239 -1.07 -15.58 11.48
CA THR A 239 -1.67 -15.05 12.70
C THR A 239 -0.57 -14.50 13.59
N VAL A 240 -0.71 -13.23 14.03
CA VAL A 240 0.31 -12.54 14.82
C VAL A 240 -0.33 -11.74 15.95
N TYR A 241 0.02 -12.07 17.17
CA TYR A 241 -0.20 -11.21 18.33
C TYR A 241 0.88 -10.14 18.40
N CYS A 242 0.49 -8.90 18.71
CA CYS A 242 1.37 -7.75 18.74
C CYS A 242 1.24 -6.96 20.06
N ASN A 243 2.37 -6.57 20.64
CA ASN A 243 2.43 -5.53 21.66
C ASN A 243 2.63 -4.16 20.98
N LEU A 244 1.78 -3.19 21.28
CA LEU A 244 1.79 -1.86 20.67
C LEU A 244 2.62 -0.84 21.48
N SER A 245 2.96 0.27 20.83
CA SER A 245 3.80 1.33 21.42
C SER A 245 3.19 2.05 22.61
N ASN A 246 1.87 2.07 22.74
CA ASN A 246 1.13 2.66 23.86
C ASN A 246 0.83 1.68 24.99
N GLY A 247 1.25 0.42 24.91
CA GLY A 247 0.94 -0.63 25.88
C GLY A 247 -0.33 -1.44 25.57
N GLY A 248 -1.10 -1.06 24.55
CA GLY A 248 -2.19 -1.86 24.02
C GLY A 248 -1.68 -3.08 23.23
N ASN A 249 -2.63 -3.92 22.80
CA ASN A 249 -2.33 -5.13 22.02
C ASN A 249 -3.08 -5.14 20.69
N ALA A 250 -2.60 -5.98 19.76
CA ALA A 250 -3.27 -6.20 18.50
C ALA A 250 -3.20 -7.66 18.06
N LEU A 251 -4.18 -8.04 17.23
CA LEU A 251 -4.14 -9.25 16.43
C LEU A 251 -4.08 -8.86 14.95
N VAL A 252 -3.02 -9.27 14.26
CA VAL A 252 -2.88 -9.11 12.80
C VAL A 252 -3.03 -10.47 12.16
N ARG A 253 -4.01 -10.62 11.26
CA ARG A 253 -4.29 -11.88 10.58
C ARG A 253 -4.31 -11.72 9.07
N ALA A 254 -3.82 -12.74 8.37
CA ALA A 254 -3.97 -12.86 6.93
C ALA A 254 -4.25 -14.33 6.56
N SER A 255 -5.09 -14.56 5.55
CA SER A 255 -5.32 -15.90 5.02
C SER A 255 -5.74 -15.83 3.57
N GLN A 256 -5.25 -16.75 2.76
CA GLN A 256 -5.65 -16.87 1.34
C GLN A 256 -6.41 -18.16 1.05
N ILE A 257 -6.79 -18.90 2.09
CA ILE A 257 -7.42 -20.22 2.00
C ILE A 257 -8.84 -20.29 2.61
N CYS A 258 -9.39 -19.19 3.09
CA CYS A 258 -10.70 -19.14 3.71
C CYS A 258 -11.79 -19.00 2.65
N ILE A 259 -12.29 -20.11 2.13
CA ILE A 259 -13.35 -20.16 1.11
C ILE A 259 -14.57 -19.36 1.57
N GLY A 260 -15.11 -18.53 0.67
CA GLY A 260 -16.24 -17.63 0.95
C GLY A 260 -15.84 -16.18 1.17
N HIS A 261 -14.63 -15.92 1.68
CA HIS A 261 -14.06 -14.57 1.74
C HIS A 261 -13.47 -14.17 0.37
N LYS A 262 -13.76 -12.94 -0.07
CA LYS A 262 -13.31 -12.42 -1.37
C LYS A 262 -12.05 -11.57 -1.20
N ASN A 263 -12.19 -10.39 -0.58
CA ASN A 263 -11.13 -9.43 -0.38
C ASN A 263 -11.29 -8.70 0.97
N ASP A 264 -11.51 -9.48 2.02
CA ASP A 264 -11.98 -9.03 3.33
C ASP A 264 -10.84 -8.45 4.18
N LEU A 265 -10.38 -7.24 3.82
CA LEU A 265 -9.56 -6.43 4.69
C LEU A 265 -10.46 -5.66 5.64
N GLY A 266 -10.25 -5.82 6.94
CA GLY A 266 -11.02 -5.11 7.97
C GLY A 266 -10.16 -4.70 9.15
N ILE A 267 -10.63 -3.69 9.90
CA ILE A 267 -10.03 -3.27 11.16
C ILE A 267 -11.12 -2.96 12.18
N ALA A 268 -10.91 -3.43 13.42
CA ALA A 268 -11.68 -3.03 14.58
C ALA A 268 -10.72 -2.46 15.64
N ILE A 269 -11.00 -1.27 16.15
CA ILE A 269 -10.15 -0.55 17.10
C ILE A 269 -10.97 -0.24 18.32
N SER A 270 -10.63 -0.86 19.45
CA SER A 270 -11.31 -0.67 20.75
C SER A 270 -10.44 0.17 21.67
N GLY A 271 -10.97 1.32 22.04
CA GLY A 271 -10.39 2.22 23.04
C GLY A 271 -11.14 2.16 24.38
N THR A 272 -10.81 3.10 25.26
CA THR A 272 -11.44 3.23 26.57
C THR A 272 -12.86 3.81 26.52
N LEU A 273 -13.20 4.54 25.43
CA LEU A 273 -14.48 5.24 25.27
C LEU A 273 -15.34 4.68 24.15
N GLY A 274 -14.81 3.83 23.28
CA GLY A 274 -15.60 3.27 22.18
C GLY A 274 -14.80 2.36 21.25
N THR A 275 -15.49 1.83 20.24
CA THR A 275 -14.92 0.96 19.20
C THR A 275 -15.29 1.49 17.82
N LEU A 276 -14.30 1.56 16.94
CA LEU A 276 -14.48 1.82 15.51
C LEU A 276 -14.33 0.52 14.72
N ARG A 277 -15.16 0.34 13.67
CA ARG A 277 -15.05 -0.76 12.70
C ARG A 277 -15.10 -0.21 11.28
N TRP A 278 -14.24 -0.75 10.43
CA TRP A 278 -14.20 -0.47 8.99
C TRP A 278 -13.82 -1.73 8.20
N ARG A 279 -14.38 -1.89 6.98
CA ARG A 279 -14.07 -2.99 6.05
C ARG A 279 -13.92 -2.46 4.62
N ALA A 280 -12.95 -3.00 3.91
CA ALA A 280 -12.67 -2.62 2.52
C ALA A 280 -13.70 -3.16 1.51
N GLU A 281 -14.45 -4.21 1.85
CA GLU A 281 -15.56 -4.69 1.02
C GLU A 281 -16.82 -3.80 1.14
N GLU A 282 -16.88 -2.95 2.16
CA GLU A 282 -17.89 -1.93 2.36
C GLU A 282 -17.23 -0.55 2.58
N PRO A 283 -16.46 -0.04 1.58
CA PRO A 283 -15.55 1.08 1.80
C PRO A 283 -16.25 2.42 2.01
N GLU A 284 -17.56 2.49 1.77
CA GLU A 284 -18.35 3.72 1.81
C GLU A 284 -18.72 4.16 3.23
N CYS A 285 -18.60 3.27 4.21
CA CYS A 285 -18.97 3.59 5.59
C CYS A 285 -17.99 3.01 6.62
N LEU A 286 -18.06 3.58 7.81
CA LEU A 286 -17.47 3.02 9.03
C LEU A 286 -18.49 3.11 10.17
N THR A 287 -18.33 2.28 11.19
CA THR A 287 -19.22 2.27 12.34
C THR A 287 -18.46 2.58 13.62
N ILE A 288 -19.06 3.40 14.47
CA ILE A 288 -18.56 3.71 15.82
C ILE A 288 -19.60 3.28 16.85
N HIS A 289 -19.13 2.53 17.83
CA HIS A 289 -19.89 2.07 18.99
C HIS A 289 -19.42 2.84 20.22
N LEU A 290 -20.31 3.59 20.87
CA LEU A 290 -20.05 4.31 22.11
C LEU A 290 -20.96 3.74 23.23
N PRO A 291 -20.52 3.71 24.50
CA PRO A 291 -21.33 3.20 25.60
C PRO A 291 -22.66 3.96 25.74
N ASN A 292 -23.74 3.21 25.94
CA ASN A 292 -25.09 3.75 26.17
C ASN A 292 -25.61 4.68 25.06
N GLN A 293 -25.14 4.52 23.85
CA GLN A 293 -25.58 5.28 22.67
C GLN A 293 -25.87 4.30 21.52
N PRO A 294 -26.77 4.66 20.59
CA PRO A 294 -26.94 3.94 19.34
C PRO A 294 -25.62 3.93 18.53
N ASP A 295 -25.42 2.89 17.75
CA ASP A 295 -24.31 2.81 16.81
C ASP A 295 -24.37 3.96 15.81
N ARG A 296 -23.23 4.59 15.55
CA ARG A 296 -23.10 5.68 14.58
C ARG A 296 -22.47 5.14 13.30
N VAL A 297 -23.18 5.24 12.20
CA VAL A 297 -22.67 4.87 10.88
C VAL A 297 -22.30 6.14 10.11
N TYR A 298 -21.03 6.25 9.76
CA TYR A 298 -20.49 7.39 9.01
C TYR A 298 -20.37 7.00 7.54
N TRP A 299 -21.24 7.58 6.72
CA TRP A 299 -21.17 7.38 5.28
C TRP A 299 -20.34 8.48 4.61
N ARG A 300 -19.60 8.10 3.59
CA ARG A 300 -18.82 9.03 2.78
C ARG A 300 -19.74 10.13 2.23
N SER A 301 -19.28 11.39 2.36
CA SER A 301 -20.01 12.60 1.91
C SER A 301 -21.40 12.81 2.52
N ALA A 302 -21.78 12.09 3.57
CA ALA A 302 -23.06 12.24 4.27
C ALA A 302 -22.93 12.83 5.67
N VAL A 303 -21.71 13.21 6.09
CA VAL A 303 -21.41 13.79 7.40
C VAL A 303 -20.66 15.10 7.24
N SER A 304 -20.82 16.00 8.19
CA SER A 304 -20.18 17.33 8.18
C SER A 304 -19.57 17.64 9.54
N PRO A 305 -18.49 18.43 9.59
CA PRO A 305 -17.94 18.89 10.85
C PRO A 305 -18.99 19.64 11.70
N GLY A 306 -19.12 19.24 12.97
CA GLY A 306 -20.04 19.90 13.90
C GLY A 306 -21.52 19.54 13.74
N ASP A 307 -21.88 18.54 12.95
CA ASP A 307 -23.24 18.01 12.80
C ASP A 307 -23.69 17.09 13.97
N GLY A 308 -22.88 17.00 15.01
CA GLY A 308 -23.06 16.08 16.16
C GLY A 308 -22.41 14.72 15.95
N PHE A 309 -21.87 14.42 14.75
CA PHE A 309 -21.16 13.17 14.44
C PHE A 309 -19.64 13.39 14.40
N LEU A 310 -19.18 14.43 13.73
CA LEU A 310 -17.76 14.74 13.63
C LEU A 310 -17.41 15.97 14.48
N PRO A 311 -16.22 16.02 15.10
CA PRO A 311 -15.70 17.22 15.73
C PRO A 311 -15.73 18.41 14.78
N LYS A 312 -15.97 19.63 15.32
CA LYS A 312 -15.97 20.88 14.53
C LYS A 312 -14.62 21.14 13.87
N GLU A 313 -13.57 20.66 14.51
CA GLU A 313 -12.15 20.79 14.11
C GLU A 313 -11.75 19.78 13.02
N THR A 314 -12.69 18.99 12.50
CA THR A 314 -12.40 18.05 11.39
C THR A 314 -11.83 18.83 10.19
N PRO A 315 -10.63 18.46 9.68
CA PRO A 315 -9.96 19.22 8.64
C PRO A 315 -10.79 19.33 7.37
N ALA A 316 -10.93 20.55 6.85
CA ALA A 316 -11.67 20.83 5.62
C ALA A 316 -11.08 20.04 4.43
N GLU A 317 -9.77 19.87 4.40
CA GLU A 317 -9.06 19.11 3.38
C GLU A 317 -9.49 17.64 3.35
N LEU A 318 -9.69 17.01 4.53
CA LEU A 318 -10.22 15.65 4.62
C LEU A 318 -11.65 15.56 4.08
N MET A 319 -12.48 16.56 4.39
CA MET A 319 -13.88 16.61 3.92
C MET A 319 -13.99 16.87 2.42
N ALA A 320 -13.00 17.50 1.81
CA ALA A 320 -12.94 17.79 0.38
C ALA A 320 -12.32 16.64 -0.46
N GLU A 321 -11.77 15.58 0.17
CA GLU A 321 -11.16 14.46 -0.56
C GLU A 321 -12.13 13.61 -1.40
N PRO A 322 -13.39 13.36 -1.00
CA PRO A 322 -14.36 12.66 -1.83
C PRO A 322 -14.59 13.36 -3.17
N THR A 323 -14.67 12.57 -4.24
CA THR A 323 -14.87 13.08 -5.61
C THR A 323 -16.33 13.00 -6.04
N LEU A 324 -17.13 12.17 -5.36
CA LEU A 324 -18.54 11.95 -5.66
C LEU A 324 -19.40 12.28 -4.44
N PRO A 325 -20.63 12.76 -4.64
CA PRO A 325 -21.59 12.96 -3.56
C PRO A 325 -22.01 11.62 -2.94
N SER A 326 -22.61 11.68 -1.75
CA SER A 326 -23.14 10.49 -1.06
C SER A 326 -24.11 9.71 -1.96
N GLY A 327 -24.07 8.37 -1.88
CA GLY A 327 -24.89 7.48 -2.69
C GLY A 327 -24.30 7.10 -4.06
N HIS A 328 -23.19 7.73 -4.48
CA HIS A 328 -22.42 7.36 -5.66
C HIS A 328 -21.13 6.70 -5.21
N THR A 329 -20.97 5.41 -5.47
CA THR A 329 -19.91 4.58 -4.88
C THR A 329 -18.52 4.95 -5.37
N GLU A 330 -17.60 5.27 -4.44
CA GLU A 330 -16.15 5.27 -4.66
C GLU A 330 -15.56 3.91 -4.27
N GLY A 331 -14.51 3.48 -4.98
CA GLY A 331 -13.96 2.15 -4.79
C GLY A 331 -12.42 2.11 -4.89
N PHE A 332 -11.93 0.96 -5.35
CA PHE A 332 -10.51 0.64 -5.42
C PHE A 332 -9.69 1.60 -6.29
N HIS A 333 -10.28 2.07 -7.42
CA HIS A 333 -9.64 3.03 -8.30
C HIS A 333 -9.53 4.41 -7.66
N ASP A 334 -10.57 4.86 -6.94
CA ASP A 334 -10.58 6.14 -6.22
C ASP A 334 -9.54 6.15 -5.10
N ALA A 335 -9.38 5.03 -4.40
CA ALA A 335 -8.35 4.87 -3.38
C ALA A 335 -6.94 5.04 -3.97
N PHE A 336 -6.63 4.39 -5.09
CA PHE A 336 -5.37 4.60 -5.79
C PHE A 336 -5.22 6.03 -6.32
N ALA A 337 -6.27 6.59 -6.93
CA ALA A 337 -6.23 7.95 -7.45
C ALA A 337 -5.91 8.98 -6.37
N ARG A 338 -6.46 8.78 -5.16
CA ARG A 338 -6.16 9.63 -3.99
C ARG A 338 -4.70 9.50 -3.56
N LEU A 339 -4.13 8.29 -3.53
CA LEU A 339 -2.71 8.12 -3.23
C LEU A 339 -1.82 8.79 -4.27
N HIS A 340 -2.12 8.62 -5.57
CA HIS A 340 -1.40 9.31 -6.65
C HIS A 340 -1.52 10.83 -6.55
N ARG A 341 -2.69 11.36 -6.20
CA ARG A 341 -2.89 12.81 -6.00
C ARG A 341 -2.04 13.34 -4.85
N CYS A 342 -2.00 12.62 -3.74
CA CYS A 342 -1.15 12.99 -2.60
C CYS A 342 0.34 12.96 -2.97
N PHE A 343 0.76 11.92 -3.71
CA PHE A 343 2.15 11.80 -4.16
C PHE A 343 2.51 12.86 -5.19
N GLU A 344 1.62 13.17 -6.13
CA GLU A 344 1.80 14.28 -7.09
C GLU A 344 2.08 15.61 -6.39
N ALA A 345 1.31 15.93 -5.33
CA ALA A 345 1.52 17.17 -4.57
C ALA A 345 2.93 17.24 -3.99
N ASP A 346 3.43 16.12 -3.44
CA ASP A 346 4.79 16.05 -2.89
C ASP A 346 5.86 16.08 -4.00
N VAL A 347 5.63 15.46 -5.15
CA VAL A 347 6.53 15.56 -6.33
C VAL A 347 6.63 17.00 -6.82
N ARG A 348 5.49 17.68 -6.98
CA ARG A 348 5.48 19.10 -7.41
C ARG A 348 6.15 20.03 -6.39
N GLN A 349 5.90 19.81 -5.11
CA GLN A 349 6.58 20.56 -4.05
C GLN A 349 8.09 20.32 -4.09
N TRP A 350 8.52 19.08 -4.25
CA TRP A 350 9.93 18.73 -4.36
C TRP A 350 10.59 19.35 -5.60
N GLN A 351 9.93 19.31 -6.76
CA GLN A 351 10.40 19.98 -7.99
C GLN A 351 10.57 21.49 -7.79
N ALA A 352 9.67 22.12 -7.05
CA ALA A 352 9.72 23.56 -6.80
C ALA A 352 10.76 23.97 -5.75
N THR A 353 11.04 23.12 -4.75
CA THR A 353 11.84 23.51 -3.56
C THR A 353 13.16 22.74 -3.42
N GLY A 354 13.32 21.63 -4.13
CA GLY A 354 14.42 20.68 -3.93
C GLY A 354 14.35 19.92 -2.60
N LYS A 355 13.25 20.03 -1.84
CA LYS A 355 13.11 19.42 -0.52
C LYS A 355 11.93 18.46 -0.48
N PHE A 356 12.18 17.25 0.02
CA PHE A 356 11.16 16.24 0.27
C PHE A 356 11.11 15.89 1.75
N VAL A 357 9.91 15.89 2.31
CA VAL A 357 9.63 15.40 3.66
C VAL A 357 8.47 14.41 3.55
N ALA A 358 8.74 13.15 3.88
CA ALA A 358 7.73 12.10 3.83
C ALA A 358 6.62 12.37 4.86
N ASP A 359 5.37 12.22 4.43
CA ASP A 359 4.18 12.38 5.28
C ASP A 359 3.33 11.11 5.25
N GLY A 360 3.48 10.26 6.27
CA GLY A 360 2.72 9.03 6.46
C GLY A 360 1.21 9.23 6.70
N SER A 361 0.72 10.47 6.76
CA SER A 361 -0.72 10.75 6.78
C SER A 361 -1.35 10.75 5.38
N LYS A 362 -0.53 10.87 4.33
CA LYS A 362 -0.97 10.96 2.94
C LYS A 362 -0.94 9.62 2.23
N TYR A 363 0.16 8.88 2.37
CA TYR A 363 0.41 7.57 1.77
C TYR A 363 1.46 6.81 2.58
N ALA A 364 1.66 5.52 2.31
CA ALA A 364 2.71 4.74 2.96
C ALA A 364 4.09 5.19 2.48
N THR A 365 4.94 5.54 3.43
CA THR A 365 6.30 6.04 3.20
C THR A 365 7.30 4.91 3.00
N ILE A 366 8.53 5.26 2.66
CA ILE A 366 9.64 4.29 2.59
C ILE A 366 9.92 3.66 3.97
N GLU A 367 9.76 4.42 5.06
CA GLU A 367 9.89 3.93 6.43
C GLU A 367 8.79 2.92 6.78
N ASP A 368 7.55 3.13 6.29
CA ASP A 368 6.46 2.15 6.42
C ASP A 368 6.78 0.86 5.68
N GLY A 369 7.35 0.97 4.49
CA GLY A 369 7.84 -0.17 3.72
C GLY A 369 8.92 -0.96 4.45
N TRP A 370 9.91 -0.27 5.02
CA TRP A 370 10.93 -0.90 5.86
C TRP A 370 10.32 -1.58 7.10
N MET A 371 9.39 -0.93 7.77
CA MET A 371 8.70 -1.50 8.93
C MET A 371 7.90 -2.76 8.54
N GLY A 372 7.26 -2.77 7.37
CA GLY A 372 6.59 -3.95 6.83
C GLY A 372 7.55 -5.13 6.66
N MET A 373 8.74 -4.89 6.11
CA MET A 373 9.77 -5.93 5.96
C MET A 373 10.35 -6.38 7.30
N ALA A 374 10.57 -5.45 8.24
CA ALA A 374 11.03 -5.76 9.60
C ALA A 374 10.00 -6.63 10.35
N PHE A 375 8.72 -6.31 10.21
CA PHE A 375 7.64 -7.09 10.78
C PHE A 375 7.61 -8.52 10.21
N LEU A 376 7.63 -8.68 8.88
CA LEU A 376 7.64 -10.00 8.24
C LEU A 376 8.83 -10.86 8.67
N GLU A 377 10.04 -10.29 8.66
CA GLU A 377 11.24 -11.04 9.08
C GLU A 377 11.17 -11.45 10.55
N THR A 378 10.63 -10.57 11.41
CA THR A 378 10.45 -10.89 12.84
C THR A 378 9.38 -11.96 13.04
N CYS A 379 8.27 -11.91 12.28
CA CYS A 379 7.23 -12.93 12.29
C CYS A 379 7.76 -14.31 11.85
N LEU A 380 8.56 -14.36 10.78
CA LEU A 380 9.21 -15.59 10.33
C LEU A 380 10.11 -16.19 11.43
N LYS A 381 10.92 -15.36 12.09
CA LYS A 381 11.77 -15.79 13.21
C LYS A 381 10.95 -16.27 14.41
N SER A 382 9.86 -15.59 14.76
CA SER A 382 8.96 -15.97 15.85
C SER A 382 8.29 -17.31 15.55
N SER A 383 7.70 -17.47 14.35
CA SER A 383 7.04 -18.70 13.93
C SER A 383 8.02 -19.90 13.91
N GLY A 384 9.24 -19.69 13.41
CA GLY A 384 10.31 -20.71 13.46
C GLY A 384 10.72 -21.10 14.89
N LYS A 385 10.36 -20.29 15.90
CA LYS A 385 10.55 -20.55 17.33
C LYS A 385 9.23 -20.83 18.05
N LYS A 386 8.26 -21.44 17.35
CA LYS A 386 6.95 -21.85 17.88
C LYS A 386 6.15 -20.70 18.52
N GLY A 387 6.19 -19.53 17.92
CA GLY A 387 5.45 -18.34 18.40
C GLY A 387 6.13 -17.59 19.56
N ALA A 388 7.42 -17.77 19.79
CA ALA A 388 8.12 -17.01 20.81
C ALA A 388 8.03 -15.51 20.55
N TRP A 389 7.78 -14.72 21.60
CA TRP A 389 7.77 -13.27 21.52
C TRP A 389 9.10 -12.71 21.06
N MET A 390 9.09 -11.85 20.08
CA MET A 390 10.28 -11.23 19.49
C MET A 390 10.07 -9.73 19.25
N ALA A 391 11.07 -8.97 19.67
CA ALA A 391 11.06 -7.51 19.46
C ALA A 391 11.34 -7.15 18.00
N LEU A 392 10.60 -6.16 17.48
CA LEU A 392 10.89 -5.55 16.18
C LEU A 392 12.09 -4.59 16.29
N PRO A 393 12.92 -4.51 15.24
CA PRO A 393 13.94 -3.48 15.17
C PRO A 393 13.27 -2.09 15.14
N ARG A 394 13.85 -1.13 15.91
CA ARG A 394 13.26 0.20 16.10
C ARG A 394 13.81 1.27 15.16
N LYS A 395 14.95 1.04 14.56
CA LYS A 395 15.67 2.01 13.70
C LYS A 395 16.45 1.30 12.60
N ILE A 396 16.61 2.02 11.49
CA ILE A 396 17.47 1.66 10.36
C ILE A 396 18.87 2.19 10.62
#